data_0917016c085b89dc97d9f2a91ddff55b
#
_entry.id   0917016c085b89dc97d9f2a91ddff55b
#
_cell.length_a   1.000
_cell.length_b   1.000
_cell.length_c   1.000
_cell.angle_alpha   90.00
_cell.angle_beta   90.00
_cell.angle_gamma   90.00
#
_symmetry.space_group_name_H-M   'P 1'
#
loop_
_entity.id
_entity.type
_entity.pdbx_description
1 polymer ?
#
loop_
_entity_poly.entity_id
_entity_poly.type
_entity_poly.pdbx_seq_one_letter_code
_entity_poly.pdbx_strand_id
1 'polypeptide(L)'
;PKTDLATRIYAVDGVQLGSFYRENRADVRYADLPPSLVQALICTEDVRFRDHTGVDFRGLARAIAYLGKKGGGSTVTQQLAKQLFTERYDRTGFFERAVLQKPKEWIIATRLERQYTKDEIIALYLNRYDFLNQAVGIRSAAQVYFGKSVAGLDLHESAMLVGMLKNSALYNPLRRPELVLERRGTVISQMVKYGVVPASAQDSLNALPLGLSYQRVSHDEGPAPHFRERLRAEVKGLLDAKDG
;
A
#
# COMPACT_ATOMS: atom_id res chain seq x y z
N PRO A 1 1.49 -16.22 -5.41
CA PRO A 1 1.10 -15.35 -6.51
C PRO A 1 2.36 -14.93 -7.27
N LYS A 2 2.39 -15.15 -8.60
CA LYS A 2 3.49 -14.69 -9.43
C LYS A 2 3.49 -13.16 -9.38
N THR A 3 4.60 -12.58 -8.97
CA THR A 3 4.82 -11.13 -9.02
C THR A 3 5.23 -10.80 -10.45
N ASP A 4 4.48 -9.93 -11.14
CA ASP A 4 4.88 -9.44 -12.46
C ASP A 4 6.09 -8.52 -12.27
N LEU A 5 7.28 -9.09 -12.40
CA LEU A 5 8.54 -8.36 -12.31
C LEU A 5 8.69 -7.45 -13.53
N ALA A 6 9.31 -6.28 -13.32
CA ALA A 6 9.65 -5.39 -14.42
C ALA A 6 10.63 -6.07 -15.39
N THR A 7 10.29 -6.12 -16.66
CA THR A 7 11.22 -6.55 -17.71
C THR A 7 12.15 -5.40 -18.04
N ARG A 8 13.43 -5.53 -17.75
CA ARG A 8 14.44 -4.53 -18.06
C ARG A 8 15.00 -4.76 -19.44
N ILE A 9 15.18 -3.69 -20.21
CA ILE A 9 15.77 -3.71 -21.55
C ILE A 9 17.14 -3.08 -21.47
N TYR A 10 18.12 -3.78 -21.99
CA TYR A 10 19.49 -3.31 -22.05
C TYR A 10 19.94 -3.23 -23.51
N ALA A 11 20.74 -2.23 -23.83
CA ALA A 11 21.50 -2.21 -25.08
C ALA A 11 22.64 -3.25 -25.03
N VAL A 12 23.24 -3.52 -26.17
CA VAL A 12 24.34 -4.52 -26.29
C VAL A 12 25.56 -4.14 -25.44
N ASP A 13 25.74 -2.87 -25.17
CA ASP A 13 26.80 -2.30 -24.31
C ASP A 13 26.46 -2.34 -22.80
N GLY A 14 25.31 -2.94 -22.44
CA GLY A 14 24.86 -3.03 -21.05
C GLY A 14 24.15 -1.80 -20.52
N VAL A 15 23.97 -0.76 -21.31
CA VAL A 15 23.22 0.43 -20.89
C VAL A 15 21.73 0.11 -20.82
N GLN A 16 21.11 0.38 -19.69
CA GLN A 16 19.67 0.16 -19.52
C GLN A 16 18.87 1.18 -20.35
N LEU A 17 18.17 0.69 -21.39
CA LEU A 17 17.32 1.51 -22.26
C LEU A 17 15.97 1.83 -21.62
N GLY A 18 15.51 0.98 -20.70
CA GLY A 18 14.25 1.18 -19.99
C GLY A 18 13.75 -0.08 -19.31
N SER A 19 12.56 0.02 -18.77
CA SER A 19 11.86 -1.11 -18.14
C SER A 19 10.42 -1.14 -18.62
N PHE A 20 9.94 -2.35 -18.97
CA PHE A 20 8.51 -2.59 -19.14
C PHE A 20 7.99 -3.24 -17.87
N TYR A 21 6.96 -2.65 -17.31
CA TYR A 21 6.24 -3.22 -16.19
C TYR A 21 4.76 -2.94 -16.36
N ARG A 22 3.96 -3.93 -16.02
CA ARG A 22 2.50 -3.76 -15.96
C ARG A 22 2.12 -2.84 -14.81
N GLU A 23 2.93 -2.90 -13.75
CA GLU A 23 2.88 -2.07 -12.56
C GLU A 23 4.32 -1.85 -12.09
N ASN A 24 4.69 -0.62 -11.74
CA ASN A 24 6.03 -0.31 -11.20
C ASN A 24 6.16 -0.88 -9.78
N ARG A 25 6.40 -2.19 -9.69
CA ARG A 25 6.52 -2.92 -8.43
C ARG A 25 7.97 -3.34 -8.23
N ALA A 26 8.64 -2.70 -7.29
CA ALA A 26 9.85 -3.22 -6.71
C ALA A 26 9.56 -3.48 -5.24
N ASP A 27 9.42 -4.74 -4.86
CA ASP A 27 9.08 -5.14 -3.50
C ASP A 27 10.16 -4.65 -2.51
N VAL A 28 9.69 -4.10 -1.41
CA VAL A 28 10.52 -3.64 -0.29
C VAL A 28 10.47 -4.72 0.79
N ARG A 29 11.62 -5.09 1.32
CA ARG A 29 11.69 -5.99 2.48
C ARG A 29 11.29 -5.24 3.74
N TYR A 30 10.80 -5.96 4.74
CA TYR A 30 10.44 -5.35 6.03
C TYR A 30 11.60 -4.56 6.65
N ALA A 31 12.81 -5.08 6.55
CA ALA A 31 14.01 -4.44 7.09
C ALA A 31 14.35 -3.08 6.43
N ASP A 32 13.83 -2.83 5.24
CA ASP A 32 14.04 -1.59 4.50
C ASP A 32 12.93 -0.55 4.75
N LEU A 33 11.89 -0.92 5.54
CA LEU A 33 10.81 -0.02 5.93
C LEU A 33 11.21 0.84 7.13
N PRO A 34 10.98 2.16 7.10
CA PRO A 34 11.28 2.99 8.26
C PRO A 34 10.33 2.64 9.43
N PRO A 35 10.84 2.62 10.67
CA PRO A 35 10.04 2.31 11.85
C PRO A 35 8.80 3.20 11.99
N SER A 36 8.88 4.48 11.59
CA SER A 36 7.76 5.43 11.59
C SER A 36 6.58 4.94 10.75
N LEU A 37 6.85 4.38 9.55
CA LEU A 37 5.83 3.85 8.65
C LEU A 37 5.14 2.61 9.24
N VAL A 38 5.93 1.68 9.77
CA VAL A 38 5.42 0.44 10.40
C VAL A 38 4.57 0.77 11.62
N GLN A 39 5.04 1.66 12.47
CA GLN A 39 4.31 2.08 13.68
C GLN A 39 3.03 2.86 13.33
N ALA A 40 3.09 3.75 12.35
CA ALA A 40 1.90 4.46 11.86
C ALA A 40 0.83 3.48 11.36
N LEU A 41 1.23 2.46 10.58
CA LEU A 41 0.33 1.41 10.10
C LEU A 41 -0.31 0.64 11.26
N ILE A 42 0.50 0.12 12.19
CA ILE A 42 0.03 -0.68 13.32
C ILE A 42 -0.91 0.14 14.21
N CYS A 43 -0.52 1.34 14.60
CA CYS A 43 -1.33 2.20 15.46
C CYS A 43 -2.68 2.59 14.84
N THR A 44 -2.73 2.69 13.50
CA THR A 44 -3.91 3.19 12.79
C THR A 44 -4.87 2.07 12.37
N GLU A 45 -4.34 1.02 11.79
CA GLU A 45 -5.14 -0.03 11.17
C GLU A 45 -5.35 -1.24 12.09
N ASP A 46 -4.33 -1.61 12.89
CA ASP A 46 -4.38 -2.87 13.64
C ASP A 46 -3.43 -2.87 14.85
N VAL A 47 -3.81 -2.18 15.89
CA VAL A 47 -2.95 -1.97 17.08
C VAL A 47 -2.53 -3.28 17.77
N ARG A 48 -3.30 -4.35 17.60
CA ARG A 48 -2.97 -5.69 18.13
C ARG A 48 -2.46 -6.65 17.07
N PHE A 49 -1.93 -6.12 15.98
CA PHE A 49 -1.45 -6.90 14.85
C PHE A 49 -0.52 -8.06 15.27
N ARG A 50 0.32 -7.84 16.28
CA ARG A 50 1.28 -8.85 16.77
C ARG A 50 0.66 -9.89 17.71
N ASP A 51 -0.58 -9.68 18.19
CA ASP A 51 -1.21 -10.49 19.24
C ASP A 51 -2.20 -11.52 18.69
N HIS A 52 -2.66 -11.37 17.44
CA HIS A 52 -3.64 -12.26 16.83
C HIS A 52 -3.07 -13.05 15.66
N THR A 53 -3.79 -14.08 15.23
CA THR A 53 -3.40 -14.98 14.12
C THR A 53 -4.32 -14.79 12.90
N GLY A 54 -4.36 -13.55 12.38
CA GLY A 54 -5.10 -13.17 11.17
C GLY A 54 -6.48 -12.54 11.44
N VAL A 55 -7.16 -12.91 12.52
CA VAL A 55 -8.44 -12.32 12.92
C VAL A 55 -8.35 -11.81 14.36
N ASP A 56 -8.68 -10.54 14.55
CA ASP A 56 -8.78 -9.94 15.89
C ASP A 56 -10.23 -9.99 16.39
N PHE A 57 -10.60 -11.07 17.09
CA PHE A 57 -11.95 -11.22 17.63
C PHE A 57 -12.31 -10.15 18.68
N ARG A 58 -11.35 -9.65 19.46
CA ARG A 58 -11.58 -8.56 20.41
C ARG A 58 -11.85 -7.24 19.70
N GLY A 59 -11.11 -6.95 18.62
CA GLY A 59 -11.36 -5.79 17.76
C GLY A 59 -12.69 -5.87 17.05
N LEU A 60 -13.05 -7.05 16.56
CA LEU A 60 -14.35 -7.29 15.93
C LEU A 60 -15.50 -7.08 16.91
N ALA A 61 -15.43 -7.66 18.12
CA ALA A 61 -16.44 -7.47 19.18
C ALA A 61 -16.59 -5.99 19.55
N ARG A 62 -15.47 -5.26 19.68
CA ARG A 62 -15.48 -3.81 19.91
C ARG A 62 -16.14 -3.07 18.74
N ALA A 63 -15.79 -3.39 17.50
CA ALA A 63 -16.36 -2.71 16.34
C ALA A 63 -17.87 -2.90 16.24
N ILE A 64 -18.37 -4.09 16.56
CA ILE A 64 -19.81 -4.41 16.63
C ILE A 64 -20.46 -3.62 17.77
N ALA A 65 -19.91 -3.67 19.00
CA ALA A 65 -20.48 -3.02 20.17
C ALA A 65 -20.59 -1.51 20.02
N TYR A 66 -19.65 -0.87 19.31
CA TYR A 66 -19.63 0.58 19.09
C TYR A 66 -20.04 0.99 17.66
N LEU A 67 -20.67 0.09 16.89
CA LEU A 67 -21.12 0.33 15.52
C LEU A 67 -20.02 0.99 14.64
N GLY A 68 -18.78 0.56 14.81
CA GLY A 68 -17.63 1.07 14.08
C GLY A 68 -17.12 2.44 14.51
N LYS A 69 -17.78 3.16 15.43
CA LYS A 69 -17.37 4.51 15.86
C LYS A 69 -16.00 4.56 16.55
N LYS A 70 -15.56 3.46 17.15
CA LYS A 70 -14.25 3.33 17.82
C LYS A 70 -13.22 2.55 16.99
N GLY A 71 -13.29 2.63 15.67
CA GLY A 71 -12.38 1.97 14.74
C GLY A 71 -12.97 0.73 14.08
N GLY A 72 -12.34 0.29 12.99
CA GLY A 72 -12.72 -0.92 12.27
C GLY A 72 -12.37 -2.20 13.03
N GLY A 73 -12.96 -3.32 12.62
CA GLY A 73 -12.66 -4.65 13.14
C GLY A 73 -11.86 -5.53 12.17
N SER A 74 -11.39 -4.98 11.04
CA SER A 74 -10.59 -5.72 10.07
C SER A 74 -9.11 -5.56 10.36
N THR A 75 -8.36 -6.68 10.33
CA THR A 75 -6.92 -6.71 10.54
C THR A 75 -6.15 -6.37 9.26
N VAL A 76 -4.87 -6.02 9.38
CA VAL A 76 -3.95 -5.84 8.23
C VAL A 76 -3.90 -7.11 7.38
N THR A 77 -3.86 -8.29 8.00
CA THR A 77 -3.84 -9.57 7.30
C THR A 77 -5.13 -9.83 6.50
N GLN A 78 -6.31 -9.45 7.04
CA GLN A 78 -7.58 -9.52 6.30
C GLN A 78 -7.61 -8.55 5.12
N GLN A 79 -7.05 -7.34 5.29
CA GLN A 79 -6.93 -6.37 4.20
C GLN A 79 -5.99 -6.90 3.11
N LEU A 80 -4.87 -7.54 3.47
CA LEU A 80 -3.98 -8.21 2.52
C LEU A 80 -4.69 -9.37 1.81
N ALA A 81 -5.42 -10.21 2.55
CA ALA A 81 -6.21 -11.30 1.96
C ALA A 81 -7.19 -10.78 0.90
N LYS A 82 -7.85 -9.67 1.20
CA LYS A 82 -8.73 -8.99 0.25
C LYS A 82 -7.99 -8.51 -1.00
N GLN A 83 -6.80 -7.90 -0.85
CA GLN A 83 -6.00 -7.44 -2.00
C GLN A 83 -5.53 -8.58 -2.91
N LEU A 84 -5.20 -9.74 -2.33
CA LEU A 84 -4.60 -10.85 -3.06
C LEU A 84 -5.61 -11.76 -3.74
N PHE A 85 -6.78 -11.97 -3.12
CA PHE A 85 -7.68 -13.07 -3.46
C PHE A 85 -9.13 -12.67 -3.66
N THR A 86 -9.48 -11.39 -3.43
CA THR A 86 -10.85 -10.95 -3.68
C THR A 86 -10.86 -10.14 -4.97
N GLU A 87 -11.42 -10.72 -6.03
CA GLU A 87 -11.75 -9.96 -7.22
C GLU A 87 -12.69 -8.81 -6.81
N ARG A 88 -12.57 -7.66 -7.50
CA ARG A 88 -13.44 -6.51 -7.27
C ARG A 88 -14.89 -6.87 -7.59
N TYR A 89 -15.59 -7.46 -6.63
CA TYR A 89 -17.03 -7.62 -6.68
C TYR A 89 -17.71 -6.26 -6.38
N ASP A 90 -17.63 -5.35 -7.32
CA ASP A 90 -18.26 -4.02 -7.19
C ASP A 90 -19.81 -4.06 -7.27
N ARG A 91 -20.40 -5.25 -7.51
CA ARG A 91 -21.83 -5.42 -7.72
C ARG A 91 -22.56 -6.23 -6.64
N THR A 92 -21.87 -6.66 -5.58
CA THR A 92 -22.52 -7.45 -4.54
C THR A 92 -23.11 -6.56 -3.43
N GLY A 93 -24.35 -6.85 -3.04
CA GLY A 93 -25.04 -6.14 -1.97
C GLY A 93 -24.34 -6.28 -0.61
N PHE A 94 -24.69 -5.40 0.34
CA PHE A 94 -24.13 -5.41 1.72
C PHE A 94 -24.23 -6.78 2.39
N PHE A 95 -25.34 -7.50 2.18
CA PHE A 95 -25.58 -8.82 2.78
C PHE A 95 -24.62 -9.89 2.22
N GLU A 96 -24.39 -9.90 0.92
CA GLU A 96 -23.48 -10.83 0.27
C GLU A 96 -22.03 -10.60 0.71
N ARG A 97 -21.62 -9.34 0.89
CA ARG A 97 -20.31 -8.99 1.45
C ARG A 97 -20.14 -9.50 2.87
N ALA A 98 -21.14 -9.30 3.73
CA ALA A 98 -21.05 -9.69 5.13
C ALA A 98 -21.06 -11.22 5.31
N VAL A 99 -21.86 -11.95 4.53
CA VAL A 99 -22.10 -13.38 4.72
C VAL A 99 -21.11 -14.24 3.94
N LEU A 100 -20.70 -13.84 2.74
CA LEU A 100 -19.85 -14.66 1.87
C LEU A 100 -18.39 -14.20 1.81
N GLN A 101 -18.13 -12.90 1.76
CA GLN A 101 -16.77 -12.40 1.61
C GLN A 101 -15.98 -12.39 2.93
N LYS A 102 -16.60 -11.97 4.03
CA LYS A 102 -15.90 -11.91 5.33
C LYS A 102 -15.37 -13.24 5.81
N PRO A 103 -16.14 -14.36 5.79
CA PRO A 103 -15.60 -15.67 6.13
C PRO A 103 -14.44 -16.11 5.25
N LYS A 104 -14.49 -15.82 3.93
CA LYS A 104 -13.38 -16.11 3.01
C LYS A 104 -12.11 -15.33 3.39
N GLU A 105 -12.25 -14.02 3.65
CA GLU A 105 -11.14 -13.19 4.11
C GLU A 105 -10.51 -13.75 5.41
N TRP A 106 -11.32 -14.23 6.36
CA TRP A 106 -10.84 -14.80 7.63
C TRP A 106 -10.05 -16.10 7.42
N ILE A 107 -10.57 -17.00 6.58
CA ILE A 107 -9.88 -18.27 6.28
C ILE A 107 -8.55 -17.97 5.59
N ILE A 108 -8.53 -17.06 4.61
CA ILE A 108 -7.32 -16.69 3.89
C ILE A 108 -6.33 -16.00 4.82
N ALA A 109 -6.80 -15.05 5.66
CA ALA A 109 -5.95 -14.36 6.62
C ALA A 109 -5.27 -15.34 7.60
N THR A 110 -6.04 -16.31 8.13
CA THR A 110 -5.48 -17.35 9.00
C THR A 110 -4.45 -18.24 8.28
N ARG A 111 -4.66 -18.53 7.00
CA ARG A 111 -3.69 -19.28 6.20
C ARG A 111 -2.41 -18.46 5.91
N LEU A 112 -2.55 -17.18 5.62
CA LEU A 112 -1.40 -16.28 5.46
C LEU A 112 -0.55 -16.23 6.72
N GLU A 113 -1.15 -16.09 7.89
CA GLU A 113 -0.44 -16.07 9.19
C GLU A 113 0.26 -17.40 9.55
N ARG A 114 -0.13 -18.50 8.92
CA ARG A 114 0.57 -19.79 9.05
C ARG A 114 1.77 -19.91 8.11
N GLN A 115 1.80 -19.15 7.02
CA GLN A 115 2.82 -19.26 5.98
C GLN A 115 3.84 -18.14 6.03
N TYR A 116 3.47 -16.97 6.55
CA TYR A 116 4.28 -15.77 6.59
C TYR A 116 4.40 -15.23 8.00
N THR A 117 5.54 -14.69 8.33
CA THR A 117 5.75 -13.94 9.56
C THR A 117 4.99 -12.62 9.56
N LYS A 118 4.78 -12.04 10.72
CA LYS A 118 4.15 -10.71 10.85
C LYS A 118 4.85 -9.63 10.03
N ASP A 119 6.16 -9.67 10.00
CA ASP A 119 6.97 -8.69 9.27
C ASP A 119 6.85 -8.87 7.75
N GLU A 120 6.80 -10.10 7.27
CA GLU A 120 6.51 -10.40 5.87
C GLU A 120 5.10 -9.96 5.46
N ILE A 121 4.11 -10.14 6.33
CA ILE A 121 2.72 -9.70 6.06
C ILE A 121 2.65 -8.18 5.93
N ILE A 122 3.33 -7.40 6.79
CA ILE A 122 3.43 -5.95 6.66
C ILE A 122 4.07 -5.56 5.32
N ALA A 123 5.20 -6.18 4.98
CA ALA A 123 5.89 -5.92 3.73
C ALA A 123 5.00 -6.24 2.51
N LEU A 124 4.36 -7.41 2.50
CA LEU A 124 3.43 -7.81 1.44
C LEU A 124 2.25 -6.84 1.30
N TYR A 125 1.66 -6.41 2.43
CA TYR A 125 0.54 -5.48 2.43
C TYR A 125 0.91 -4.13 1.80
N LEU A 126 2.04 -3.55 2.23
CA LEU A 126 2.53 -2.27 1.73
C LEU A 126 3.00 -2.35 0.28
N ASN A 127 3.56 -3.47 -0.16
CA ASN A 127 3.99 -3.69 -1.54
C ASN A 127 2.82 -3.89 -2.51
N ARG A 128 1.64 -4.29 -2.02
CA ARG A 128 0.48 -4.60 -2.88
C ARG A 128 -0.55 -3.48 -2.97
N TYR A 129 -0.50 -2.53 -2.04
CA TYR A 129 -1.50 -1.47 -1.99
C TYR A 129 -1.35 -0.49 -3.16
N ASP A 130 -2.48 -0.15 -3.79
CA ASP A 130 -2.54 0.85 -4.86
C ASP A 130 -2.75 2.25 -4.27
N PHE A 131 -1.68 3.04 -4.27
CA PHE A 131 -1.69 4.44 -3.83
C PHE A 131 -2.17 5.41 -4.93
N LEU A 132 -2.67 4.90 -6.06
CA LEU A 132 -3.05 5.65 -7.25
C LEU A 132 -1.87 6.35 -7.96
N ASN A 133 -2.19 7.12 -9.02
CA ASN A 133 -1.19 7.87 -9.79
C ASN A 133 0.00 7.00 -10.24
N GLN A 134 -0.28 5.73 -10.61
CA GLN A 134 0.71 4.71 -10.98
C GLN A 134 1.65 4.28 -9.84
N ALA A 135 1.31 4.61 -8.61
CA ALA A 135 2.07 4.25 -7.42
C ALA A 135 1.51 2.97 -6.79
N VAL A 136 1.83 1.80 -7.34
CA VAL A 136 1.51 0.52 -6.73
C VAL A 136 2.67 0.08 -5.86
N GLY A 137 2.38 -0.14 -4.57
CA GLY A 137 3.36 -0.44 -3.54
C GLY A 137 4.05 0.80 -2.94
N ILE A 138 4.54 0.61 -1.73
CA ILE A 138 5.09 1.69 -0.90
C ILE A 138 6.34 2.34 -1.50
N ARG A 139 7.18 1.57 -2.23
CA ARG A 139 8.35 2.12 -2.92
C ARG A 139 7.94 3.12 -3.98
N SER A 140 6.99 2.73 -4.84
CA SER A 140 6.48 3.60 -5.88
C SER A 140 5.79 4.83 -5.29
N ALA A 141 5.05 4.65 -4.18
CA ALA A 141 4.39 5.76 -3.51
C ALA A 141 5.39 6.77 -2.93
N ALA A 142 6.47 6.32 -2.28
CA ALA A 142 7.52 7.19 -1.78
C ALA A 142 8.19 7.99 -2.91
N GLN A 143 8.49 7.32 -4.03
CA GLN A 143 9.09 7.96 -5.19
C GLN A 143 8.14 8.94 -5.87
N VAL A 144 6.88 8.53 -6.13
CA VAL A 144 5.90 9.34 -6.86
C VAL A 144 5.49 10.59 -6.08
N TYR A 145 5.23 10.45 -4.78
CA TYR A 145 4.73 11.58 -3.98
C TYR A 145 5.81 12.45 -3.38
N PHE A 146 6.99 11.89 -3.08
CA PHE A 146 8.05 12.60 -2.36
C PHE A 146 9.40 12.61 -3.07
N GLY A 147 9.59 11.87 -4.16
CA GLY A 147 10.88 11.74 -4.83
C GLY A 147 11.95 11.06 -3.96
N LYS A 148 11.54 10.30 -2.94
CA LYS A 148 12.42 9.69 -1.93
C LYS A 148 12.43 8.17 -2.01
N SER A 149 13.50 7.56 -1.48
CA SER A 149 13.47 6.14 -1.12
C SER A 149 12.54 5.91 0.08
N VAL A 150 12.02 4.69 0.26
CA VAL A 150 11.15 4.35 1.40
C VAL A 150 11.86 4.61 2.73
N ALA A 151 13.14 4.25 2.84
CA ALA A 151 13.94 4.47 4.04
C ALA A 151 14.15 5.96 4.38
N GLY A 152 14.01 6.85 3.39
CA GLY A 152 14.14 8.30 3.55
C GLY A 152 12.83 9.02 3.87
N LEU A 153 11.72 8.30 4.08
CA LEU A 153 10.44 8.91 4.46
C LEU A 153 10.48 9.46 5.87
N ASP A 154 10.08 10.71 6.03
CA ASP A 154 9.88 11.32 7.32
C ASP A 154 8.60 10.79 8.00
N LEU A 155 8.46 11.04 9.31
CA LEU A 155 7.30 10.56 10.08
C LEU A 155 5.98 11.08 9.51
N HIS A 156 5.89 12.37 9.19
CA HIS A 156 4.67 12.97 8.65
C HIS A 156 4.33 12.49 7.24
N GLU A 157 5.33 12.16 6.42
CA GLU A 157 5.16 11.54 5.10
C GLU A 157 4.68 10.10 5.23
N SER A 158 5.29 9.34 6.15
CA SER A 158 4.84 7.99 6.53
C SER A 158 3.38 7.98 6.98
N ALA A 159 3.02 8.94 7.85
CA ALA A 159 1.65 9.10 8.34
C ALA A 159 0.66 9.48 7.21
N MET A 160 1.09 10.27 6.23
CA MET A 160 0.29 10.59 5.05
C MET A 160 0.00 9.33 4.22
N LEU A 161 1.03 8.55 3.88
CA LEU A 161 0.85 7.33 3.09
C LEU A 161 -0.03 6.31 3.83
N VAL A 162 0.15 6.14 5.14
CA VAL A 162 -0.74 5.30 5.95
C VAL A 162 -2.17 5.85 5.95
N GLY A 163 -2.35 7.15 5.97
CA GLY A 163 -3.67 7.78 5.85
C GLY A 163 -4.40 7.38 4.56
N MET A 164 -3.68 7.24 3.45
CA MET A 164 -4.24 6.82 2.15
C MET A 164 -4.71 5.37 2.14
N LEU A 165 -4.20 4.49 3.01
CA LEU A 165 -4.58 3.07 3.08
C LEU A 165 -6.07 2.87 3.37
N LYS A 166 -6.73 3.82 3.98
CA LYS A 166 -8.18 3.77 4.22
C LYS A 166 -8.99 3.85 2.92
N ASN A 167 -8.61 4.75 2.03
CA ASN A 167 -9.22 4.93 0.71
C ASN A 167 -8.35 5.91 -0.10
N SER A 168 -7.49 5.40 -0.97
CA SER A 168 -6.56 6.22 -1.77
C SER A 168 -7.27 7.19 -2.73
N ALA A 169 -8.48 6.83 -3.21
CA ALA A 169 -9.25 7.72 -4.07
C ALA A 169 -9.83 8.93 -3.30
N LEU A 170 -10.27 8.71 -2.05
CA LEU A 170 -10.76 9.79 -1.19
C LEU A 170 -9.61 10.66 -0.66
N TYR A 171 -8.54 10.03 -0.21
CA TYR A 171 -7.37 10.69 0.37
C TYR A 171 -6.24 10.86 -0.65
N ASN A 172 -6.58 11.35 -1.85
CA ASN A 172 -5.60 11.63 -2.89
C ASN A 172 -4.98 13.01 -2.65
N PRO A 173 -3.65 13.10 -2.38
CA PRO A 173 -3.00 14.35 -2.00
C PRO A 173 -2.95 15.39 -3.13
N LEU A 174 -3.03 14.94 -4.39
CA LEU A 174 -3.07 15.85 -5.55
C LEU A 174 -4.45 16.45 -5.80
N ARG A 175 -5.51 15.79 -5.33
CA ARG A 175 -6.90 16.22 -5.58
C ARG A 175 -7.58 16.81 -4.36
N ARG A 176 -7.21 16.37 -3.15
CA ARG A 176 -7.90 16.73 -1.90
C ARG A 176 -6.89 16.92 -0.76
N PRO A 177 -5.95 17.88 -0.88
CA PRO A 177 -4.86 18.06 0.07
C PRO A 177 -5.38 18.33 1.50
N GLU A 178 -6.47 19.08 1.68
CA GLU A 178 -7.03 19.37 3.00
C GLU A 178 -7.51 18.09 3.70
N LEU A 179 -8.26 17.22 3.00
CA LEU A 179 -8.71 15.94 3.56
C LEU A 179 -7.54 15.02 3.89
N VAL A 180 -6.46 15.10 3.12
CA VAL A 180 -5.26 14.33 3.39
C VAL A 180 -4.53 14.86 4.62
N LEU A 181 -4.45 16.18 4.83
CA LEU A 181 -3.93 16.80 6.07
C LEU A 181 -4.72 16.34 7.29
N GLU A 182 -6.04 16.40 7.25
CA GLU A 182 -6.91 15.92 8.33
C GLU A 182 -6.70 14.42 8.61
N ARG A 183 -6.61 13.61 7.56
CA ARG A 183 -6.40 12.17 7.70
C ARG A 183 -5.01 11.86 8.24
N ARG A 184 -3.97 12.58 7.81
CA ARG A 184 -2.61 12.51 8.38
C ARG A 184 -2.63 12.83 9.86
N GLY A 185 -3.32 13.91 10.24
CA GLY A 185 -3.51 14.28 11.66
C GLY A 185 -4.19 13.18 12.47
N THR A 186 -5.17 12.47 11.88
CA THR A 186 -5.78 11.29 12.51
C THR A 186 -4.74 10.18 12.76
N VAL A 187 -3.86 9.89 11.79
CA VAL A 187 -2.80 8.89 11.94
C VAL A 187 -1.83 9.29 13.03
N ILE A 188 -1.36 10.56 13.04
CA ILE A 188 -0.46 11.08 14.06
C ILE A 188 -1.12 11.00 15.45
N SER A 189 -2.40 11.33 15.57
CA SER A 189 -3.16 11.20 16.83
C SER A 189 -3.23 9.75 17.33
N GLN A 190 -3.33 8.75 16.42
CA GLN A 190 -3.24 7.34 16.83
C GLN A 190 -1.83 6.99 17.32
N MET A 191 -0.79 7.47 16.64
CA MET A 191 0.59 7.25 17.08
C MET A 191 0.86 7.89 18.47
N VAL A 192 0.31 9.06 18.75
CA VAL A 192 0.37 9.70 20.07
C VAL A 192 -0.38 8.87 21.11
N LYS A 193 -1.61 8.46 20.80
CA LYS A 193 -2.46 7.66 21.68
C LYS A 193 -1.77 6.36 22.14
N TYR A 194 -0.98 5.75 21.27
CA TYR A 194 -0.26 4.50 21.58
C TYR A 194 1.22 4.73 21.99
N GLY A 195 1.59 5.99 22.29
CA GLY A 195 2.90 6.32 22.87
C GLY A 195 4.08 6.25 21.92
N VAL A 196 3.84 6.16 20.60
CA VAL A 196 4.90 6.15 19.57
C VAL A 196 5.43 7.56 19.31
N VAL A 197 4.57 8.55 19.40
CA VAL A 197 4.90 9.97 19.25
C VAL A 197 4.54 10.66 20.56
N PRO A 198 5.42 11.52 21.12
CA PRO A 198 5.09 12.30 22.30
C PRO A 198 3.98 13.33 21.99
N ALA A 199 3.07 13.53 22.94
CA ALA A 199 1.96 14.48 22.76
C ALA A 199 2.44 15.91 22.42
N SER A 200 3.58 16.33 22.96
CA SER A 200 4.19 17.64 22.67
C SER A 200 4.62 17.84 21.21
N ALA A 201 4.83 16.75 20.45
CA ALA A 201 5.21 16.85 19.05
C ALA A 201 4.01 16.84 18.08
N GLN A 202 2.81 16.58 18.56
CA GLN A 202 1.63 16.41 17.71
C GLN A 202 1.32 17.67 16.90
N ASP A 203 1.30 18.83 17.54
CA ASP A 203 0.94 20.08 16.87
C ASP A 203 1.98 20.50 15.85
N SER A 204 3.26 20.34 16.16
CA SER A 204 4.35 20.64 15.24
C SER A 204 4.33 19.71 14.00
N LEU A 205 4.04 18.41 14.18
CA LEU A 205 3.89 17.47 13.08
C LEU A 205 2.66 17.77 12.22
N ASN A 206 1.54 18.16 12.84
CA ASN A 206 0.33 18.52 12.12
C ASN A 206 0.48 19.82 11.32
N ALA A 207 1.30 20.75 11.79
CA ALA A 207 1.57 22.03 11.13
C ALA A 207 2.44 21.88 9.87
N LEU A 208 3.16 20.78 9.71
CA LEU A 208 3.98 20.55 8.53
C LEU A 208 3.10 20.48 7.26
N PRO A 209 3.56 21.06 6.14
CA PRO A 209 2.89 20.87 4.84
C PRO A 209 2.93 19.40 4.42
N LEU A 210 2.22 19.03 3.36
CA LEU A 210 2.29 17.67 2.81
C LEU A 210 3.68 17.32 2.26
N GLY A 211 4.47 18.31 1.90
CA GLY A 211 5.85 18.11 1.41
C GLY A 211 5.94 17.38 0.07
N LEU A 212 4.90 17.49 -0.76
CA LEU A 212 4.84 16.77 -2.03
C LEU A 212 5.91 17.24 -3.01
N SER A 213 6.68 16.30 -3.52
CA SER A 213 7.54 16.44 -4.69
C SER A 213 7.06 15.48 -5.76
N TYR A 214 5.87 15.76 -6.30
CA TYR A 214 5.18 14.84 -7.20
C TYR A 214 5.96 14.62 -8.49
N GLN A 215 6.34 13.38 -8.72
CA GLN A 215 6.98 12.93 -9.95
C GLN A 215 6.04 11.99 -10.68
N ARG A 216 5.57 12.41 -11.84
CA ARG A 216 4.79 11.53 -12.70
C ARG A 216 5.71 10.44 -13.23
N VAL A 217 5.46 9.19 -12.85
CA VAL A 217 6.14 8.06 -13.47
C VAL A 217 5.61 7.93 -14.89
N SER A 218 6.44 8.30 -15.87
CA SER A 218 6.12 8.10 -17.28
C SER A 218 6.81 6.83 -17.75
N HIS A 219 6.08 6.00 -18.50
CA HIS A 219 6.69 4.87 -19.23
C HIS A 219 7.64 5.35 -20.32
N ASP A 220 7.59 6.64 -20.64
CA ASP A 220 8.41 7.28 -21.68
C ASP A 220 9.78 7.74 -21.16
N GLU A 221 10.05 7.64 -19.84
CA GLU A 221 11.36 8.00 -19.28
C GLU A 221 12.45 7.00 -19.69
N GLY A 222 13.54 7.55 -20.22
CA GLY A 222 14.71 6.82 -20.71
C GLY A 222 14.94 7.00 -22.22
N PRO A 223 16.11 6.60 -22.73
CA PRO A 223 16.48 6.78 -24.12
C PRO A 223 15.54 5.99 -25.07
N ALA A 224 15.27 6.58 -26.24
CA ALA A 224 14.52 5.99 -27.33
C ALA A 224 13.07 5.48 -27.00
N PRO A 225 12.14 6.33 -26.54
CA PRO A 225 10.79 5.92 -26.13
C PRO A 225 10.02 5.23 -27.28
N HIS A 226 10.10 5.74 -28.50
CA HIS A 226 9.44 5.15 -29.67
C HIS A 226 9.98 3.76 -30.03
N PHE A 227 11.29 3.55 -29.89
CA PHE A 227 11.90 2.22 -30.12
C PHE A 227 11.40 1.20 -29.07
N ARG A 228 11.32 1.61 -27.81
CA ARG A 228 10.83 0.74 -26.74
C ARG A 228 9.37 0.33 -26.94
N GLU A 229 8.51 1.26 -27.36
CA GLU A 229 7.09 0.97 -27.61
C GLU A 229 6.92 0.01 -28.80
N ARG A 230 7.71 0.18 -29.83
CA ARG A 230 7.74 -0.77 -30.97
C ARG A 230 8.22 -2.15 -30.55
N LEU A 231 9.30 -2.22 -29.77
CA LEU A 231 9.83 -3.46 -29.23
C LEU A 231 8.79 -4.18 -28.33
N ARG A 232 8.06 -3.44 -27.52
CA ARG A 232 6.96 -3.97 -26.69
C ARG A 232 5.88 -4.65 -27.55
N ALA A 233 5.47 -3.99 -28.62
CA ALA A 233 4.45 -4.52 -29.53
C ALA A 233 4.94 -5.82 -30.23
N GLU A 234 6.20 -5.86 -30.69
CA GLU A 234 6.80 -7.02 -31.32
C GLU A 234 6.95 -8.21 -30.33
N VAL A 235 7.47 -7.95 -29.13
CA VAL A 235 7.63 -8.99 -28.09
C VAL A 235 6.27 -9.57 -27.68
N LYS A 236 5.26 -8.71 -27.53
CA LYS A 236 3.89 -9.16 -27.23
C LYS A 236 3.35 -10.05 -28.34
N GLY A 237 3.52 -9.66 -29.60
CA GLY A 237 3.09 -10.47 -30.77
C GLY A 237 3.78 -11.84 -30.82
N LEU A 238 5.08 -11.91 -30.46
CA LEU A 238 5.83 -13.17 -30.40
C LEU A 238 5.36 -14.08 -29.25
N LEU A 239 4.99 -13.51 -28.09
CA LEU A 239 4.48 -14.27 -26.96
C LEU A 239 3.07 -14.81 -27.25
N ASP A 240 2.18 -13.96 -27.79
CA ASP A 240 0.82 -14.34 -28.15
C ASP A 240 0.81 -15.44 -29.25
N ALA A 241 1.81 -15.44 -30.17
CA ALA A 241 1.97 -16.47 -31.20
C ALA A 241 2.55 -17.79 -30.65
N LYS A 242 3.11 -17.82 -29.43
CA LYS A 242 3.71 -19.02 -28.82
C LYS A 242 2.73 -19.75 -27.89
N ASP A 243 1.69 -19.04 -27.43
CA ASP A 243 0.66 -19.55 -26.51
C ASP A 243 -0.62 -20.01 -27.25
N GLY A 244 -0.68 -19.89 -28.57
CA GLY A 244 -1.73 -20.40 -29.48
C GLY A 244 -1.24 -21.60 -30.30
#